data_227abea2c6c6624af1478b5d1f54839d
#
_entry.id   227abea2c6c6624af1478b5d1f54839d
#
_cell.length_a   1.000
_cell.length_b   1.000
_cell.length_c   1.000
_cell.angle_alpha   90.00
_cell.angle_beta   90.00
_cell.angle_gamma   90.00
#
_symmetry.space_group_name_H-M   'P 1'
#
loop_
_entity.id
_entity.type
_entity.pdbx_description
1 polymer ?
#
loop_
_entity_poly.entity_id
_entity_poly.type
_entity_poly.pdbx_seq_one_letter_code
_entity_poly.pdbx_strand_id
1 'polypeptide(L)'
;PWIADFIEEWESQKPEKPADYHYHREPFAADVSEGKNEAIYNAHSYHTKVPHKAIMRYILHYTEPGDILFDGFCGTGMTGVAAQMCGDRNEVASLGYQIKTDGTILQEEVDEVGNAVWVPFSKLGARKAILNDLAPAATFIALNYNKPVDVIKLKKDSDNLIKELKKKTGWMWETEHDDGKKTGKVNYVVWSEVYS
;
A
#
# COMPACT_ATOMS: atom_id res chain seq x y z
N PRO A 1 22.57 -8.81 10.04
CA PRO A 1 23.42 -7.65 10.28
C PRO A 1 22.75 -6.35 9.84
N TRP A 2 22.35 -6.23 8.57
CA TRP A 2 21.77 -4.99 8.01
C TRP A 2 20.47 -4.50 8.72
N ILE A 3 19.67 -5.40 9.30
CA ILE A 3 18.46 -5.02 10.05
C ILE A 3 18.84 -4.29 11.34
N ALA A 4 19.88 -4.73 12.04
CA ALA A 4 20.35 -4.06 13.23
C ALA A 4 20.88 -2.66 12.90
N ASP A 5 21.69 -2.55 11.85
CA ASP A 5 22.23 -1.28 11.37
C ASP A 5 21.10 -0.33 10.95
N PHE A 6 20.06 -0.85 10.28
CA PHE A 6 18.87 -0.08 9.89
C PHE A 6 18.11 0.44 11.10
N ILE A 7 17.88 -0.40 12.10
CA ILE A 7 17.17 0.00 13.34
C ILE A 7 17.98 1.07 14.08
N GLU A 8 19.27 0.85 14.25
CA GLU A 8 20.17 1.79 14.93
C GLU A 8 20.18 3.16 14.24
N GLU A 9 20.30 3.19 12.90
CA GLU A 9 20.27 4.42 12.11
C GLU A 9 18.96 5.21 12.33
N TRP A 10 17.81 4.53 12.26
CA TRP A 10 16.52 5.21 12.35
C TRP A 10 16.14 5.56 13.80
N GLU A 11 16.47 4.73 14.78
CA GLU A 11 16.25 5.05 16.18
C GLU A 11 17.08 6.26 16.62
N SER A 12 18.32 6.41 16.10
CA SER A 12 19.18 7.56 16.40
C SER A 12 18.63 8.91 15.91
N GLN A 13 17.71 8.89 14.95
CA GLN A 13 17.09 10.09 14.39
C GLN A 13 15.81 10.50 15.14
N LYS A 14 15.33 9.69 16.07
CA LYS A 14 14.14 10.00 16.86
C LYS A 14 14.50 10.98 18.00
N PRO A 15 13.57 11.88 18.35
CA PRO A 15 13.75 12.70 19.53
C PRO A 15 13.80 11.82 20.79
N GLU A 16 14.64 12.18 21.75
CA GLU A 16 14.66 11.52 23.04
C GLU A 16 13.29 11.61 23.72
N LYS A 17 12.84 10.50 24.26
CA LYS A 17 11.61 10.44 25.04
C LYS A 17 11.93 10.77 26.50
N PRO A 18 11.02 11.45 27.24
CA PRO A 18 11.17 11.66 28.67
C PRO A 18 11.43 10.34 29.41
N ALA A 19 12.21 10.38 30.49
CA ALA A 19 12.56 9.17 31.25
C ALA A 19 11.36 8.46 31.89
N ASP A 20 10.25 9.18 32.08
CA ASP A 20 8.98 8.66 32.57
C ASP A 20 7.96 8.34 31.46
N TYR A 21 8.41 8.34 30.21
CA TYR A 21 7.54 8.00 29.09
C TYR A 21 7.13 6.53 29.14
N HIS A 22 5.83 6.30 29.22
CA HIS A 22 5.21 4.97 29.08
C HIS A 22 4.33 4.95 27.85
N TYR A 23 4.62 4.04 26.93
CA TYR A 23 3.75 3.80 25.78
C TYR A 23 2.42 3.23 26.27
N HIS A 24 1.34 3.91 25.95
CA HIS A 24 -0.02 3.42 26.17
C HIS A 24 -0.90 3.84 25.01
N ARG A 25 -1.68 2.92 24.48
CA ARG A 25 -2.75 3.16 23.50
C ARG A 25 -3.93 2.27 23.82
N GLU A 26 -5.11 2.82 23.76
CA GLU A 26 -6.35 2.06 23.91
C GLU A 26 -6.52 1.09 22.72
N PRO A 27 -7.21 -0.05 22.90
CA PRO A 27 -7.55 -0.95 21.81
C PRO A 27 -8.31 -0.22 20.70
N PHE A 28 -7.93 -0.47 19.46
CA PHE A 28 -8.51 0.17 18.28
C PHE A 28 -9.02 -0.88 17.30
N ALA A 29 -10.21 -0.65 16.75
CA ALA A 29 -10.79 -1.46 15.69
C ALA A 29 -11.36 -0.56 14.60
N ALA A 30 -11.13 -0.92 13.34
CA ALA A 30 -11.66 -0.23 12.17
C ALA A 30 -12.04 -1.25 11.09
N ASP A 31 -12.88 -0.82 10.13
CA ASP A 31 -13.23 -1.65 8.99
C ASP A 31 -12.00 -1.92 8.11
N VAL A 32 -11.69 -3.20 7.92
CA VAL A 32 -10.56 -3.65 7.11
C VAL A 32 -10.88 -3.72 5.61
N SER A 33 -12.08 -3.34 5.20
CA SER A 33 -12.49 -3.30 3.80
C SER A 33 -12.29 -1.93 3.14
N GLU A 34 -12.00 -0.88 3.90
CA GLU A 34 -11.77 0.47 3.40
C GLU A 34 -10.61 0.51 2.40
N GLY A 35 -10.85 1.09 1.24
CA GLY A 35 -9.85 1.22 0.18
C GLY A 35 -9.77 0.05 -0.81
N LYS A 36 -10.68 -0.93 -0.75
CA LYS A 36 -10.74 -2.04 -1.74
C LYS A 36 -10.94 -1.58 -3.18
N ASN A 37 -11.47 -0.40 -3.41
CA ASN A 37 -11.66 0.19 -4.73
C ASN A 37 -10.49 1.04 -5.21
N GLU A 38 -9.47 1.22 -4.39
CA GLU A 38 -8.30 2.05 -4.72
C GLU A 38 -7.41 1.40 -5.78
N ALA A 39 -6.80 2.24 -6.64
CA ALA A 39 -5.92 1.79 -7.71
C ALA A 39 -4.72 0.99 -7.18
N ILE A 40 -4.13 1.43 -6.07
CA ILE A 40 -3.02 0.73 -5.40
C ILE A 40 -3.45 -0.67 -4.97
N TYR A 41 -4.65 -0.81 -4.37
CA TYR A 41 -5.15 -2.12 -3.97
C TYR A 41 -5.43 -3.02 -5.18
N ASN A 42 -5.97 -2.46 -6.26
CA ASN A 42 -6.38 -3.22 -7.45
C ASN A 42 -5.24 -3.48 -8.45
N ALA A 43 -4.05 -2.90 -8.26
CA ALA A 43 -2.92 -3.07 -9.17
C ALA A 43 -2.42 -4.52 -9.26
N HIS A 44 -2.63 -5.34 -8.23
CA HIS A 44 -2.26 -6.74 -8.19
C HIS A 44 -3.26 -7.54 -7.37
N SER A 45 -3.66 -8.73 -7.84
CA SER A 45 -4.47 -9.67 -7.06
C SER A 45 -3.61 -10.47 -6.09
N TYR A 46 -4.04 -10.57 -4.82
CA TYR A 46 -3.43 -11.42 -3.80
C TYR A 46 -4.46 -11.78 -2.73
N HIS A 47 -4.55 -13.04 -2.36
CA HIS A 47 -5.71 -13.59 -1.64
C HIS A 47 -5.95 -12.96 -0.26
N THR A 48 -4.87 -12.68 0.48
CA THR A 48 -4.93 -12.19 1.88
C THR A 48 -4.62 -10.70 1.99
N LYS A 49 -4.59 -9.98 0.88
CA LYS A 49 -4.23 -8.57 0.86
C LYS A 49 -5.28 -7.70 1.56
N VAL A 50 -4.82 -6.88 2.53
CA VAL A 50 -5.64 -5.85 3.18
C VAL A 50 -5.36 -4.49 2.51
N PRO A 51 -6.37 -3.65 2.26
CA PRO A 51 -6.16 -2.32 1.69
C PRO A 51 -5.26 -1.44 2.56
N HIS A 52 -4.35 -0.71 1.94
CA HIS A 52 -3.45 0.19 2.65
C HIS A 52 -4.18 1.23 3.51
N LYS A 53 -5.32 1.75 3.06
CA LYS A 53 -6.13 2.72 3.83
C LYS A 53 -6.62 2.15 5.17
N ALA A 54 -7.09 0.92 5.15
CA ALA A 54 -7.48 0.24 6.39
C ALA A 54 -6.27 0.07 7.33
N ILE A 55 -5.11 -0.31 6.81
CA ILE A 55 -3.87 -0.46 7.59
C ILE A 55 -3.40 0.89 8.14
N MET A 56 -3.52 1.97 7.35
CA MET A 56 -3.14 3.33 7.78
C MET A 56 -3.83 3.74 9.09
N ARG A 57 -5.11 3.40 9.29
CA ARG A 57 -5.84 3.72 10.52
C ARG A 57 -5.17 3.12 11.75
N TYR A 58 -4.75 1.86 11.67
CA TYR A 58 -4.02 1.18 12.76
C TYR A 58 -2.64 1.79 12.97
N ILE A 59 -1.91 2.07 11.89
CA ILE A 59 -0.58 2.70 11.98
C ILE A 59 -0.68 4.08 12.64
N LEU A 60 -1.61 4.91 12.22
CA LEU A 60 -1.82 6.24 12.78
C LEU A 60 -2.19 6.18 14.26
N HIS A 61 -2.97 5.17 14.68
CA HIS A 61 -3.37 5.01 16.08
C HIS A 61 -2.21 4.55 16.97
N TYR A 62 -1.44 3.55 16.52
CA TYR A 62 -0.45 2.90 17.38
C TYR A 62 0.96 3.47 17.29
N THR A 63 1.26 4.35 16.33
CA THR A 63 2.64 4.77 16.06
C THR A 63 2.75 6.28 15.87
N GLU A 64 3.98 6.78 16.05
CA GLU A 64 4.39 8.15 15.77
C GLU A 64 5.19 8.22 14.44
N PRO A 65 5.30 9.40 13.80
CA PRO A 65 6.18 9.58 12.65
C PRO A 65 7.60 9.08 12.89
N GLY A 66 8.14 8.31 11.93
CA GLY A 66 9.48 7.72 12.01
C GLY A 66 9.56 6.40 12.77
N ASP A 67 8.50 5.94 13.42
CA ASP A 67 8.47 4.61 14.05
C ASP A 67 8.71 3.49 13.03
N ILE A 68 9.28 2.38 13.52
CA ILE A 68 9.57 1.21 12.72
C ILE A 68 8.51 0.15 12.97
N LEU A 69 7.87 -0.27 11.88
CA LEU A 69 6.88 -1.35 11.85
C LEU A 69 7.54 -2.64 11.39
N PHE A 70 7.18 -3.75 12.00
CA PHE A 70 7.58 -5.07 11.54
C PHE A 70 6.34 -5.86 11.08
N ASP A 71 6.39 -6.33 9.84
CA ASP A 71 5.39 -7.24 9.28
C ASP A 71 6.08 -8.52 8.80
N GLY A 72 5.90 -9.58 9.59
CA GLY A 72 6.55 -10.89 9.37
C GLY A 72 5.91 -11.72 8.25
N PHE A 73 4.71 -11.34 7.77
CA PHE A 73 3.93 -12.04 6.76
C PHE A 73 3.29 -11.03 5.79
N CYS A 74 4.11 -10.15 5.25
CA CYS A 74 3.69 -8.93 4.58
C CYS A 74 2.91 -9.15 3.27
N GLY A 75 2.87 -10.36 2.73
CA GLY A 75 2.23 -10.63 1.45
C GLY A 75 2.76 -9.68 0.37
N THR A 76 1.88 -8.88 -0.20
CA THR A 76 2.25 -7.88 -1.22
C THR A 76 2.80 -6.57 -0.65
N GLY A 77 3.02 -6.46 0.66
CA GLY A 77 3.67 -5.31 1.29
C GLY A 77 2.77 -4.08 1.47
N MET A 78 1.46 -4.28 1.62
CA MET A 78 0.54 -3.16 1.84
C MET A 78 0.80 -2.41 3.16
N THR A 79 1.39 -3.07 4.15
CA THR A 79 1.84 -2.43 5.40
C THR A 79 2.92 -1.38 5.13
N GLY A 80 3.86 -1.66 4.23
CA GLY A 80 4.89 -0.69 3.83
C GLY A 80 4.31 0.49 3.05
N VAL A 81 3.36 0.23 2.15
CA VAL A 81 2.62 1.29 1.43
C VAL A 81 1.88 2.18 2.43
N ALA A 82 1.14 1.59 3.37
CA ALA A 82 0.39 2.31 4.39
C ALA A 82 1.33 3.15 5.29
N ALA A 83 2.48 2.60 5.68
CA ALA A 83 3.49 3.31 6.47
C ALA A 83 3.99 4.58 5.78
N GLN A 84 4.25 4.52 4.47
CA GLN A 84 4.66 5.68 3.67
C GLN A 84 3.51 6.68 3.51
N MET A 85 2.28 6.19 3.21
CA MET A 85 1.10 7.03 2.97
C MET A 85 0.61 7.76 4.22
N CYS A 86 0.98 7.33 5.43
CA CYS A 86 0.78 8.12 6.64
C CYS A 86 1.52 9.47 6.62
N GLY A 87 2.44 9.69 5.69
CA GLY A 87 3.10 10.97 5.42
C GLY A 87 2.42 11.81 4.34
N ASP A 88 1.47 11.26 3.60
CA ASP A 88 0.75 11.98 2.56
C ASP A 88 -0.52 12.64 3.12
N ARG A 89 -0.56 13.98 3.03
CA ARG A 89 -1.69 14.77 3.56
C ARG A 89 -3.02 14.43 2.89
N ASN A 90 -3.01 14.17 1.58
CA ASN A 90 -4.23 13.89 0.84
C ASN A 90 -4.76 12.49 1.18
N GLU A 91 -3.86 11.51 1.28
CA GLU A 91 -4.23 10.15 1.67
C GLU A 91 -4.80 10.12 3.09
N VAL A 92 -4.16 10.80 4.04
CA VAL A 92 -4.66 10.88 5.43
C VAL A 92 -6.00 11.63 5.49
N ALA A 93 -6.15 12.74 4.76
CA ALA A 93 -7.42 13.47 4.70
C ALA A 93 -8.55 12.62 4.08
N SER A 94 -8.23 11.76 3.11
CA SER A 94 -9.20 10.87 2.48
C SER A 94 -9.80 9.81 3.42
N LEU A 95 -9.17 9.60 4.60
CA LEU A 95 -9.69 8.75 5.67
C LEU A 95 -10.74 9.47 6.56
N GLY A 96 -11.07 10.73 6.26
CA GLY A 96 -12.01 11.53 7.04
C GLY A 96 -11.37 12.32 8.17
N TYR A 97 -10.05 12.34 8.27
CA TYR A 97 -9.33 13.12 9.28
C TYR A 97 -9.11 14.58 8.83
N GLN A 98 -9.04 15.49 9.78
CA GLN A 98 -8.55 16.85 9.54
C GLN A 98 -7.08 16.97 9.93
N ILE A 99 -6.32 17.79 9.21
CA ILE A 99 -4.89 17.94 9.44
C ILE A 99 -4.54 19.41 9.58
N LYS A 100 -4.03 19.78 10.75
CA LYS A 100 -3.55 21.14 11.05
C LYS A 100 -2.27 21.46 10.27
N THR A 101 -1.90 22.73 10.25
CA THR A 101 -0.67 23.21 9.60
C THR A 101 0.59 22.64 10.22
N ASP A 102 0.58 22.35 11.52
CA ASP A 102 1.68 21.75 12.28
C ASP A 102 1.78 20.21 12.10
N GLY A 103 0.91 19.63 11.30
CA GLY A 103 0.86 18.17 11.06
C GLY A 103 0.02 17.39 12.07
N THR A 104 -0.60 18.03 13.04
CA THR A 104 -1.52 17.35 13.97
C THR A 104 -2.74 16.84 13.20
N ILE A 105 -3.02 15.54 13.32
CA ILE A 105 -4.19 14.88 12.76
C ILE A 105 -5.30 14.90 13.82
N LEU A 106 -6.47 15.33 13.41
CA LEU A 106 -7.68 15.36 14.25
C LEU A 106 -8.67 14.31 13.76
N GLN A 107 -9.31 13.62 14.70
CA GLN A 107 -10.49 12.78 14.43
C GLN A 107 -11.74 13.41 14.98
N GLU A 108 -12.86 13.11 14.37
CA GLU A 108 -14.17 13.53 14.87
C GLU A 108 -14.61 12.57 15.98
N GLU A 109 -15.01 13.14 17.11
CA GLU A 109 -15.61 12.43 18.23
C GLU A 109 -16.92 13.10 18.61
N VAL A 110 -17.74 12.43 19.39
CA VAL A 110 -18.99 12.96 19.92
C VAL A 110 -18.78 13.28 21.40
N ASP A 111 -19.03 14.52 21.80
CA ASP A 111 -18.96 14.95 23.20
C ASP A 111 -20.11 14.38 24.04
N GLU A 112 -20.06 14.60 25.33
CA GLU A 112 -21.11 14.15 26.29
C GLU A 112 -22.52 14.72 26.00
N VAL A 113 -22.59 15.79 25.22
CA VAL A 113 -23.86 16.48 24.87
C VAL A 113 -24.35 16.04 23.47
N GLY A 114 -23.58 15.25 22.76
CA GLY A 114 -23.92 14.74 21.43
C GLY A 114 -23.44 15.63 20.26
N ASN A 115 -22.56 16.60 20.50
CA ASN A 115 -21.99 17.43 19.44
C ASN A 115 -20.71 16.79 18.86
N ALA A 116 -20.51 16.97 17.55
CA ALA A 116 -19.26 16.59 16.90
C ALA A 116 -18.12 17.53 17.31
N VAL A 117 -17.02 16.97 17.80
CA VAL A 117 -15.82 17.70 18.21
C VAL A 117 -14.58 17.08 17.56
N TRP A 118 -13.62 17.92 17.20
CA TRP A 118 -12.36 17.47 16.59
C TRP A 118 -11.26 17.40 17.63
N VAL A 119 -10.80 16.20 17.93
CA VAL A 119 -9.78 15.95 18.95
C VAL A 119 -8.44 15.48 18.32
N PRO A 120 -7.30 15.83 18.92
CA PRO A 120 -6.02 15.34 18.47
C PRO A 120 -5.96 13.82 18.55
N PHE A 121 -5.55 13.18 17.44
CA PHE A 121 -5.51 11.72 17.29
C PHE A 121 -4.10 11.21 17.00
N SER A 122 -3.39 11.85 16.06
CA SER A 122 -2.10 11.39 15.59
C SER A 122 -1.29 12.56 14.99
N LYS A 123 -0.14 12.23 14.37
CA LYS A 123 0.68 13.19 13.63
C LYS A 123 0.96 12.70 12.21
N LEU A 124 0.94 13.64 11.27
CA LEU A 124 1.30 13.42 9.88
C LEU A 124 2.80 13.14 9.77
N GLY A 125 3.16 12.08 9.12
CA GLY A 125 4.53 11.70 8.83
C GLY A 125 4.64 10.23 8.46
N ALA A 126 5.57 9.90 7.57
CA ALA A 126 5.82 8.52 7.18
C ALA A 126 6.39 7.70 8.35
N ARG A 127 6.06 6.42 8.39
CA ARG A 127 6.70 5.42 9.24
C ARG A 127 7.61 4.56 8.38
N LYS A 128 8.54 3.84 9.00
CA LYS A 128 9.42 2.88 8.34
C LYS A 128 8.82 1.47 8.47
N ALA A 129 9.09 0.61 7.51
CA ALA A 129 8.61 -0.76 7.58
C ALA A 129 9.71 -1.77 7.26
N ILE A 130 9.80 -2.80 8.08
CA ILE A 130 10.55 -4.03 7.80
C ILE A 130 9.53 -5.07 7.37
N LEU A 131 9.61 -5.49 6.12
CA LEU A 131 8.67 -6.41 5.50
C LEU A 131 9.34 -7.76 5.26
N ASN A 132 8.74 -8.83 5.74
CA ASN A 132 9.20 -10.19 5.54
C ASN A 132 8.05 -11.08 5.07
N ASP A 133 8.36 -12.07 4.26
CA ASP A 133 7.44 -13.14 3.88
C ASP A 133 8.23 -14.41 3.51
N LEU A 134 7.60 -15.56 3.68
CA LEU A 134 8.19 -16.84 3.29
C LEU A 134 8.17 -17.06 1.77
N ALA A 135 7.22 -16.45 1.07
CA ALA A 135 7.07 -16.60 -0.37
C ALA A 135 7.94 -15.61 -1.13
N PRO A 136 8.91 -16.06 -1.95
CA PRO A 136 9.73 -15.16 -2.78
C PRO A 136 8.90 -14.27 -3.71
N ALA A 137 7.77 -14.76 -4.22
CA ALA A 137 6.85 -13.96 -5.02
C ALA A 137 6.24 -12.79 -4.23
N ALA A 138 5.87 -13.03 -2.97
CA ALA A 138 5.33 -11.99 -2.10
C ALA A 138 6.37 -10.89 -1.84
N THR A 139 7.58 -11.26 -1.44
CA THR A 139 8.66 -10.30 -1.18
C THR A 139 9.07 -9.51 -2.43
N PHE A 140 9.05 -10.15 -3.61
CA PHE A 140 9.28 -9.47 -4.88
C PHE A 140 8.20 -8.42 -5.18
N ILE A 141 6.92 -8.76 -4.98
CA ILE A 141 5.81 -7.84 -5.17
C ILE A 141 5.91 -6.70 -4.14
N ALA A 142 6.13 -7.03 -2.86
CA ALA A 142 6.28 -6.05 -1.80
C ALA A 142 7.41 -5.04 -2.08
N LEU A 143 8.55 -5.50 -2.57
CA LEU A 143 9.65 -4.64 -2.98
C LEU A 143 9.21 -3.65 -4.07
N ASN A 144 8.51 -4.14 -5.09
CA ASN A 144 8.08 -3.29 -6.22
C ASN A 144 6.98 -2.29 -5.84
N TYR A 145 6.11 -2.61 -4.88
CA TYR A 145 5.14 -1.65 -4.35
C TYR A 145 5.79 -0.54 -3.51
N ASN A 146 6.86 -0.86 -2.80
CA ASN A 146 7.45 0.03 -1.79
C ASN A 146 8.71 0.77 -2.29
N LYS A 147 9.24 0.41 -3.47
CA LYS A 147 10.42 1.06 -4.05
C LYS A 147 9.99 2.19 -4.99
N PRO A 148 10.48 3.42 -4.79
CA PRO A 148 10.27 4.51 -5.75
C PRO A 148 10.79 4.14 -7.14
N VAL A 149 10.04 4.51 -8.18
CA VAL A 149 10.40 4.29 -9.59
C VAL A 149 10.20 5.55 -10.40
N ASP A 150 11.09 5.78 -11.37
CA ASP A 150 10.88 6.80 -12.40
C ASP A 150 9.76 6.37 -13.34
N VAL A 151 8.57 6.92 -13.13
CA VAL A 151 7.36 6.55 -13.88
C VAL A 151 7.45 6.91 -15.37
N ILE A 152 8.20 7.94 -15.74
CA ILE A 152 8.37 8.37 -17.14
C ILE A 152 9.23 7.34 -17.86
N LYS A 153 10.35 6.96 -17.25
CA LYS A 153 11.23 5.94 -17.78
C LYS A 153 10.55 4.57 -17.84
N LEU A 154 9.86 4.17 -16.77
CA LEU A 154 9.10 2.91 -16.72
C LEU A 154 8.07 2.84 -17.84
N LYS A 155 7.30 3.92 -18.08
CA LYS A 155 6.33 3.96 -19.15
C LYS A 155 7.00 3.80 -20.51
N LYS A 156 8.08 4.54 -20.79
CA LYS A 156 8.83 4.46 -22.05
C LYS A 156 9.37 3.06 -22.31
N ASP A 157 9.99 2.45 -21.30
CA ASP A 157 10.59 1.12 -21.42
C ASP A 157 9.49 0.05 -21.61
N SER A 158 8.37 0.17 -20.89
CA SER A 158 7.20 -0.70 -21.06
C SER A 158 6.59 -0.61 -22.46
N ASP A 159 6.41 0.61 -22.99
CA ASP A 159 5.88 0.84 -24.35
C ASP A 159 6.80 0.23 -25.41
N ASN A 160 8.12 0.33 -25.24
CA ASN A 160 9.10 -0.28 -26.13
C ASN A 160 9.04 -1.81 -26.08
N LEU A 161 9.02 -2.38 -24.86
CA LEU A 161 8.90 -3.83 -24.66
C LEU A 161 7.63 -4.39 -25.30
N ILE A 162 6.48 -3.71 -25.11
CA ILE A 162 5.20 -4.11 -25.72
C ILE A 162 5.29 -4.09 -27.24
N LYS A 163 5.94 -3.06 -27.83
CA LYS A 163 6.15 -2.99 -29.29
C LYS A 163 6.98 -4.17 -29.82
N GLU A 164 8.05 -4.52 -29.11
CA GLU A 164 8.88 -5.65 -29.50
C GLU A 164 8.16 -6.99 -29.34
N LEU A 165 7.43 -7.17 -28.25
CA LEU A 165 6.61 -8.37 -28.03
C LEU A 165 5.55 -8.51 -29.11
N LYS A 166 4.84 -7.45 -29.47
CA LYS A 166 3.84 -7.48 -30.54
C LYS A 166 4.44 -7.88 -31.89
N LYS A 167 5.68 -7.48 -32.19
CA LYS A 167 6.36 -7.92 -33.41
C LYS A 167 6.70 -9.41 -33.40
N LYS A 168 7.13 -9.94 -32.24
CA LYS A 168 7.59 -11.32 -32.10
C LYS A 168 6.44 -12.32 -31.91
N THR A 169 5.43 -11.93 -31.15
CA THR A 169 4.37 -12.85 -30.68
C THR A 169 2.94 -12.42 -31.09
N GLY A 170 2.81 -11.32 -31.83
CA GLY A 170 1.50 -10.79 -32.21
C GLY A 170 0.62 -11.80 -32.95
N TRP A 171 1.25 -12.65 -33.75
CA TRP A 171 0.59 -13.73 -34.48
C TRP A 171 -0.19 -14.73 -33.59
N MET A 172 0.23 -14.90 -32.31
CA MET A 172 -0.45 -15.76 -31.35
C MET A 172 -1.85 -15.22 -30.96
N TRP A 173 -2.09 -13.95 -31.22
CA TRP A 173 -3.34 -13.24 -30.91
C TRP A 173 -4.16 -12.93 -32.16
N GLU A 174 -3.84 -13.59 -33.28
CA GLU A 174 -4.58 -13.48 -34.52
C GLU A 174 -5.47 -14.72 -34.69
N THR A 175 -6.67 -14.51 -35.18
CA THR A 175 -7.62 -15.57 -35.49
C THR A 175 -8.25 -15.30 -36.85
N GLU A 176 -8.64 -16.36 -37.54
CA GLU A 176 -9.41 -16.26 -38.78
C GLU A 176 -10.89 -16.11 -38.46
N HIS A 177 -11.58 -15.28 -39.22
CA HIS A 177 -13.03 -15.18 -39.18
C HIS A 177 -13.67 -16.38 -39.86
N ASP A 178 -14.93 -16.69 -39.52
CA ASP A 178 -15.68 -17.83 -40.07
C ASP A 178 -15.74 -17.84 -41.61
N ASP A 179 -15.58 -16.68 -42.26
CA ASP A 179 -15.54 -16.54 -43.71
C ASP A 179 -14.19 -16.93 -44.34
N GLY A 180 -13.18 -17.24 -43.55
CA GLY A 180 -11.81 -17.58 -43.96
C GLY A 180 -11.08 -16.48 -44.74
N LYS A 181 -11.63 -15.28 -44.81
CA LYS A 181 -11.07 -14.15 -45.58
C LYS A 181 -10.56 -12.99 -44.74
N LYS A 182 -10.96 -12.90 -43.49
CA LYS A 182 -10.63 -11.81 -42.59
C LYS A 182 -9.89 -12.35 -41.38
N THR A 183 -8.78 -11.72 -41.04
CA THR A 183 -8.08 -11.93 -39.79
C THR A 183 -8.60 -10.98 -38.73
N GLY A 184 -8.87 -11.48 -37.55
CA GLY A 184 -9.23 -10.72 -36.35
C GLY A 184 -8.17 -10.82 -35.28
N LYS A 185 -8.31 -10.04 -34.23
CA LYS A 185 -7.48 -10.15 -33.01
C LYS A 185 -8.29 -10.74 -31.88
N VAL A 186 -7.68 -11.66 -31.15
CA VAL A 186 -8.24 -12.20 -29.91
C VAL A 186 -8.27 -11.10 -28.86
N ASN A 187 -9.45 -10.73 -28.37
CA ASN A 187 -9.63 -9.71 -27.34
C ASN A 187 -9.46 -10.28 -25.92
N TYR A 188 -9.96 -11.50 -25.71
CA TYR A 188 -9.86 -12.21 -24.43
C TYR A 188 -9.98 -13.72 -24.68
N VAL A 189 -9.51 -14.49 -23.71
CA VAL A 189 -9.62 -15.97 -23.68
C VAL A 189 -10.35 -16.35 -22.41
N VAL A 190 -11.34 -17.22 -22.53
CA VAL A 190 -12.03 -17.83 -21.39
C VAL A 190 -11.44 -19.20 -21.13
N TRP A 191 -10.94 -19.41 -19.93
CA TRP A 191 -10.41 -20.69 -19.49
C TRP A 191 -11.46 -21.40 -18.64
N SER A 192 -11.66 -22.70 -18.86
CA SER A 192 -12.46 -23.55 -17.99
C SER A 192 -11.68 -24.82 -17.69
N GLU A 193 -11.79 -25.31 -16.47
CA GLU A 193 -11.30 -26.62 -16.09
C GLU A 193 -12.42 -27.65 -16.31
N VAL A 194 -12.09 -28.76 -16.93
CA VAL A 194 -13.02 -29.89 -17.11
C VAL A 194 -12.55 -30.99 -16.16
N TYR A 195 -13.37 -31.30 -15.19
CA TYR A 195 -13.12 -32.42 -14.27
C TYR A 195 -13.76 -33.68 -14.85
N SER A 196 -13.00 -34.77 -14.92
CA SER A 196 -13.43 -36.11 -15.33
C SER A 196 -13.82 -36.92 -14.10
#